data_2461c85df26cff3590bd16d7f3d28661
#
_entry.id   2461c85df26cff3590bd16d7f3d28661
#
_cell.length_a   1.000
_cell.length_b   1.000
_cell.length_c   1.000
_cell.angle_alpha   90.00
_cell.angle_beta   90.00
_cell.angle_gamma   90.00
#
_symmetry.space_group_name_H-M   'P 1'
#
loop_
_entity.id
_entity.type
_entity.pdbx_description
1 polymer ?
#
loop_
_entity_poly.entity_id
_entity_poly.type
_entity_poly.pdbx_seq_one_letter_code
_entity_poly.pdbx_strand_id
1 'polypeptide(L)'
;MTKPFNADVDESGRLRLPAAIAEKYGLKPGTSVRIEENANGLHLRRPVTQLARVYIEPTNRCNLDCITCIRNSWDEPLGEMSSTVFSRIVEDLKLLPVPPSVFLGGLGEPLSHPRIVDMVKELKSLGCFVELITNGTLLHKDLSRQLIEAGLDMLWVSLDGATPES
;
A
#
# COMPACT_ATOMS: atom_id res chain seq x y z
N MET A 1 -26.29 0.71 12.94
CA MET A 1 -26.69 -0.65 13.39
C MET A 1 -26.69 -1.57 12.18
N THR A 2 -25.87 -2.60 12.15
CA THR A 2 -25.86 -3.61 11.08
C THR A 2 -27.04 -4.56 11.28
N LYS A 3 -27.89 -4.67 10.25
CA LYS A 3 -29.01 -5.59 10.26
C LYS A 3 -28.49 -7.02 10.19
N PRO A 4 -28.87 -7.94 11.11
CA PRO A 4 -28.41 -9.32 11.04
C PRO A 4 -28.99 -10.01 9.80
N PHE A 5 -28.22 -10.89 9.20
CA PHE A 5 -28.65 -11.75 8.11
C PHE A 5 -28.56 -13.21 8.56
N ASN A 6 -29.53 -13.99 8.22
CA ASN A 6 -29.50 -15.44 8.46
C ASN A 6 -28.99 -16.14 7.19
N ALA A 7 -28.19 -17.16 7.38
CA ALA A 7 -27.75 -18.06 6.33
C ALA A 7 -28.27 -19.46 6.66
N ASP A 8 -28.66 -20.20 5.63
CA ASP A 8 -29.20 -21.55 5.80
C ASP A 8 -28.09 -22.58 5.57
N VAL A 9 -28.17 -23.69 6.31
CA VAL A 9 -27.30 -24.86 6.07
C VAL A 9 -28.13 -25.90 5.36
N ASP A 10 -27.70 -26.35 4.19
CA ASP A 10 -28.39 -27.36 3.42
C ASP A 10 -28.17 -28.80 3.98
N GLU A 11 -28.88 -29.79 3.44
CA GLU A 11 -28.82 -31.18 3.88
C GLU A 11 -27.41 -31.81 3.77
N SER A 12 -26.54 -31.22 2.95
CA SER A 12 -25.14 -31.63 2.78
C SER A 12 -24.17 -30.85 3.70
N GLY A 13 -24.66 -30.01 4.61
CA GLY A 13 -23.85 -29.19 5.51
C GLY A 13 -23.23 -27.94 4.85
N ARG A 14 -23.70 -27.53 3.68
CA ARG A 14 -23.21 -26.35 2.98
C ARG A 14 -23.93 -25.10 3.43
N LEU A 15 -23.16 -24.06 3.73
CA LEU A 15 -23.69 -22.76 4.09
C LEU A 15 -24.19 -22.02 2.84
N ARG A 16 -25.48 -21.67 2.80
CA ARG A 16 -26.10 -20.84 1.76
C ARG A 16 -26.20 -19.40 2.24
N LEU A 17 -25.49 -18.53 1.58
CA LEU A 17 -25.56 -17.10 1.88
C LEU A 17 -26.73 -16.45 1.12
N PRO A 18 -27.45 -15.49 1.74
CA PRO A 18 -28.45 -14.70 1.03
C PRO A 18 -27.85 -14.02 -0.21
N ALA A 19 -28.59 -13.99 -1.31
CA ALA A 19 -28.12 -13.43 -2.57
C ALA A 19 -27.62 -11.99 -2.42
N ALA A 20 -28.31 -11.15 -1.65
CA ALA A 20 -27.90 -9.77 -1.37
C ALA A 20 -26.53 -9.67 -0.67
N ILE A 21 -26.19 -10.64 0.19
CA ILE A 21 -24.89 -10.72 0.84
C ILE A 21 -23.82 -11.18 -0.14
N ALA A 22 -24.12 -12.23 -0.92
CA ALA A 22 -23.20 -12.74 -1.93
C ALA A 22 -22.85 -11.66 -2.96
N GLU A 23 -23.84 -10.90 -3.43
CA GLU A 23 -23.65 -9.80 -4.38
C GLU A 23 -22.84 -8.64 -3.77
N LYS A 24 -23.25 -8.18 -2.55
CA LYS A 24 -22.56 -7.08 -1.84
C LYS A 24 -21.07 -7.36 -1.62
N TYR A 25 -20.71 -8.61 -1.32
CA TYR A 25 -19.34 -9.01 -1.07
C TYR A 25 -18.66 -9.65 -2.29
N GLY A 26 -19.31 -9.66 -3.47
CA GLY A 26 -18.77 -10.18 -4.72
C GLY A 26 -18.44 -11.67 -4.66
N LEU A 27 -19.22 -12.45 -3.92
CA LEU A 27 -19.08 -13.90 -3.79
C LEU A 27 -19.77 -14.58 -4.99
N LYS A 28 -19.04 -14.72 -6.08
CA LYS A 28 -19.53 -15.37 -7.30
C LYS A 28 -19.26 -16.89 -7.25
N PRO A 29 -19.98 -17.71 -8.04
CA PRO A 29 -19.62 -19.10 -8.20
C PRO A 29 -18.15 -19.29 -8.55
N GLY A 30 -17.47 -20.18 -7.86
CA GLY A 30 -16.01 -20.39 -7.97
C GLY A 30 -15.13 -19.50 -7.08
N THR A 31 -15.72 -18.53 -6.35
CA THR A 31 -14.97 -17.74 -5.36
C THR A 31 -14.63 -18.61 -4.14
N SER A 32 -13.35 -18.64 -3.76
CA SER A 32 -12.92 -19.21 -2.49
C SER A 32 -13.12 -18.21 -1.36
N VAL A 33 -13.51 -18.71 -0.20
CA VAL A 33 -13.69 -17.94 1.04
C VAL A 33 -12.85 -18.60 2.11
N ARG A 34 -12.01 -17.83 2.80
CA ARG A 34 -11.26 -18.31 3.95
C ARG A 34 -12.17 -18.29 5.18
N ILE A 35 -12.24 -19.41 5.88
CA ILE A 35 -12.99 -19.53 7.14
C ILE A 35 -11.97 -19.56 8.28
N GLU A 36 -12.12 -18.65 9.23
CA GLU A 36 -11.32 -18.57 10.44
C GLU A 36 -12.22 -18.81 11.66
N GLU A 37 -11.86 -19.76 12.49
CA GLU A 37 -12.51 -20.03 13.77
C GLU A 37 -11.75 -19.30 14.89
N ASN A 38 -12.48 -18.62 15.75
CA ASN A 38 -11.94 -18.00 16.95
C ASN A 38 -12.95 -18.10 18.11
N ALA A 39 -12.61 -17.56 19.29
CA ALA A 39 -13.46 -17.60 20.47
C ALA A 39 -14.87 -16.97 20.28
N ASN A 40 -15.04 -16.12 19.26
CA ASN A 40 -16.31 -15.44 18.97
C ASN A 40 -17.13 -16.10 17.85
N GLY A 41 -16.64 -17.22 17.27
CA GLY A 41 -17.33 -17.97 16.23
C GLY A 41 -16.56 -18.07 14.92
N LEU A 42 -17.29 -18.31 13.83
CA LEU A 42 -16.74 -18.45 12.49
C LEU A 42 -16.75 -17.11 11.75
N HIS A 43 -15.61 -16.73 11.23
CA HIS A 43 -15.45 -15.56 10.39
C HIS A 43 -15.18 -15.97 8.94
N LEU A 44 -16.03 -15.52 8.02
CA LEU A 44 -15.80 -15.69 6.59
C LEU A 44 -15.05 -14.48 6.07
N ARG A 45 -13.84 -14.71 5.57
CA ARG A 45 -13.03 -13.66 4.93
C ARG A 45 -12.97 -13.89 3.43
N ARG A 46 -13.38 -12.89 2.69
CA ARG A 46 -13.12 -12.85 1.24
C ARG A 46 -11.62 -12.69 1.02
N PRO A 47 -11.00 -13.48 0.13
CA PRO A 47 -9.63 -13.19 -0.30
C PRO A 47 -9.56 -11.79 -0.87
N VAL A 48 -8.54 -11.03 -0.51
CA VAL A 48 -8.25 -9.76 -1.16
C VAL A 48 -7.72 -10.10 -2.55
N THR A 49 -8.60 -10.05 -3.55
CA THR A 49 -8.26 -10.35 -4.94
C THR A 49 -7.91 -9.10 -5.74
N GLN A 50 -8.10 -7.92 -5.14
CA GLN A 50 -7.81 -6.64 -5.78
C GLN A 50 -7.48 -5.60 -4.71
N LEU A 51 -6.33 -4.98 -4.86
CA LEU A 51 -5.95 -3.77 -4.12
C LEU A 51 -6.04 -2.58 -5.08
N ALA A 52 -6.72 -1.51 -4.68
CA ALA A 52 -6.76 -0.28 -5.47
C ALA A 52 -5.44 0.50 -5.33
N ARG A 53 -4.91 0.54 -4.09
CA ARG A 53 -3.70 1.31 -3.76
C ARG A 53 -2.93 0.66 -2.62
N VAL A 54 -1.61 0.71 -2.71
CA VAL A 54 -0.66 0.27 -1.67
C VAL A 54 0.22 1.44 -1.30
N TYR A 55 0.40 1.66 -0.01
CA TYR A 55 1.35 2.64 0.53
C TYR A 55 2.58 1.89 1.01
N ILE A 56 3.74 2.30 0.53
CA ILE A 56 5.04 1.74 0.91
C ILE A 56 5.89 2.88 1.46
N GLU A 57 6.35 2.75 2.68
CA GLU A 57 7.31 3.66 3.28
C GLU A 57 8.72 3.10 3.10
N PRO A 58 9.55 3.64 2.19
CA PRO A 58 10.91 3.14 1.96
C PRO A 58 11.82 3.37 3.16
N THR A 59 11.61 4.47 3.87
CA THR A 59 12.37 4.88 5.04
C THR A 59 11.58 5.86 5.90
N ASN A 60 11.75 5.79 7.21
CA ASN A 60 11.28 6.82 8.13
C ASN A 60 12.37 7.85 8.48
N ARG A 61 13.58 7.74 7.86
CA ARG A 61 14.63 8.77 7.94
C ARG A 61 14.28 9.93 7.03
N CYS A 62 14.51 11.15 7.49
CA CYS A 62 14.33 12.37 6.70
C CYS A 62 15.52 13.30 6.93
N ASN A 63 15.89 14.02 5.90
CA ASN A 63 16.96 15.01 5.95
C ASN A 63 16.48 16.40 6.42
N LEU A 64 15.18 16.55 6.70
CA LEU A 64 14.59 17.74 7.30
C LEU A 64 14.01 17.42 8.68
N ASP A 65 13.85 18.47 9.49
CA ASP A 65 13.26 18.44 10.82
C ASP A 65 12.14 19.51 10.91
N CYS A 66 11.09 19.31 10.12
CA CYS A 66 9.96 20.23 10.05
C CYS A 66 9.22 20.31 11.39
N ILE A 67 8.89 21.50 11.83
CA ILE A 67 8.21 21.78 13.12
C ILE A 67 6.87 21.04 13.22
N THR A 68 6.15 20.93 12.10
CA THR A 68 4.83 20.31 12.01
C THR A 68 4.88 18.79 11.82
N CYS A 69 6.09 18.21 11.71
CA CYS A 69 6.22 16.78 11.41
C CYS A 69 5.83 15.91 12.60
N ILE A 70 4.87 15.00 12.38
CA ILE A 70 4.43 14.04 13.40
C ILE A 70 5.59 13.13 13.89
N ARG A 71 6.65 12.97 13.10
CA ARG A 71 7.85 12.22 13.48
C ARG A 71 8.51 12.76 14.75
N ASN A 72 8.37 14.06 15.03
CA ASN A 72 8.91 14.71 16.23
C ASN A 72 8.20 14.29 17.53
N SER A 73 7.04 13.65 17.41
CA SER A 73 6.26 13.11 18.53
C SER A 73 6.28 11.56 18.59
N TRP A 74 7.19 10.93 17.85
CA TRP A 74 7.23 9.48 17.68
C TRP A 74 8.59 8.93 18.08
N ASP A 75 8.60 7.93 18.98
CA ASP A 75 9.82 7.32 19.53
C ASP A 75 10.27 6.05 18.77
N GLU A 76 9.73 5.79 17.56
CA GLU A 76 10.11 4.63 16.78
C GLU A 76 11.55 4.74 16.23
N PRO A 77 12.32 3.64 16.23
CA PRO A 77 13.66 3.63 15.68
C PRO A 77 13.69 4.03 14.20
N LEU A 78 14.63 4.90 13.84
CA LEU A 78 14.81 5.27 12.44
C LEU A 78 15.46 4.14 11.65
N GLY A 79 14.89 3.84 10.47
CA GLY A 79 15.32 2.74 9.64
C GLY A 79 15.01 2.93 8.16
N GLU A 80 15.45 1.95 7.40
CA GLU A 80 15.20 1.82 5.97
C GLU A 80 14.61 0.45 5.67
N MET A 81 13.71 0.38 4.70
CA MET A 81 13.16 -0.89 4.24
C MET A 81 14.28 -1.74 3.62
N SER A 82 14.49 -2.93 4.15
CA SER A 82 15.50 -3.83 3.58
C SER A 82 15.06 -4.35 2.20
N SER A 83 16.06 -4.71 1.38
CA SER A 83 15.80 -5.35 0.08
C SER A 83 14.96 -6.62 0.21
N THR A 84 15.14 -7.38 1.28
CA THR A 84 14.38 -8.62 1.53
C THR A 84 12.89 -8.32 1.74
N VAL A 85 12.57 -7.30 2.55
CA VAL A 85 11.19 -6.88 2.79
C VAL A 85 10.55 -6.37 1.50
N PHE A 86 11.26 -5.50 0.76
CA PHE A 86 10.75 -4.97 -0.49
C PHE A 86 10.53 -6.06 -1.54
N SER A 87 11.49 -6.99 -1.71
CA SER A 87 11.33 -8.12 -2.63
C SER A 87 10.12 -8.98 -2.29
N ARG A 88 9.83 -9.19 -0.99
CA ARG A 88 8.65 -9.92 -0.57
C ARG A 88 7.36 -9.20 -0.96
N ILE A 89 7.30 -7.88 -0.78
CA ILE A 89 6.16 -7.06 -1.24
C ILE A 89 5.98 -7.20 -2.76
N VAL A 90 7.07 -7.11 -3.53
CA VAL A 90 7.03 -7.26 -5.00
C VAL A 90 6.50 -8.63 -5.40
N GLU A 91 6.94 -9.71 -4.73
CA GLU A 91 6.44 -11.07 -4.97
C GLU A 91 4.94 -11.20 -4.69
N ASP A 92 4.47 -10.63 -3.59
CA ASP A 92 3.05 -10.67 -3.24
C ASP A 92 2.20 -9.83 -4.20
N LEU A 93 2.71 -8.69 -4.69
CA LEU A 93 2.05 -7.87 -5.71
C LEU A 93 1.91 -8.59 -7.07
N LYS A 94 2.88 -9.44 -7.44
CA LYS A 94 2.81 -10.27 -8.67
C LYS A 94 1.62 -11.23 -8.67
N LEU A 95 1.12 -11.63 -7.51
CA LEU A 95 0.00 -12.55 -7.38
C LEU A 95 -1.36 -11.87 -7.61
N LEU A 96 -1.39 -10.54 -7.68
CA LEU A 96 -2.63 -9.80 -7.89
C LEU A 96 -3.01 -9.80 -9.38
N PRO A 97 -4.27 -10.10 -9.73
CA PRO A 97 -4.72 -10.14 -11.13
C PRO A 97 -4.71 -8.77 -11.82
N VAL A 98 -4.76 -7.69 -11.02
CA VAL A 98 -4.69 -6.31 -11.50
C VAL A 98 -3.67 -5.59 -10.62
N PRO A 99 -2.60 -5.01 -11.20
CA PRO A 99 -1.62 -4.24 -10.46
C PRO A 99 -2.27 -3.03 -9.77
N PRO A 100 -2.00 -2.79 -8.48
CA PRO A 100 -2.49 -1.60 -7.78
C PRO A 100 -1.69 -0.35 -8.17
N SER A 101 -2.20 0.83 -7.84
CA SER A 101 -1.33 1.99 -7.70
C SER A 101 -0.47 1.83 -6.45
N VAL A 102 0.79 2.30 -6.51
CA VAL A 102 1.72 2.26 -5.38
C VAL A 102 2.18 3.68 -5.07
N PHE A 103 2.02 4.08 -3.82
CA PHE A 103 2.49 5.35 -3.31
C PHE A 103 3.74 5.12 -2.44
N LEU A 104 4.87 5.67 -2.90
CA LEU A 104 6.14 5.64 -2.16
C LEU A 104 6.24 6.90 -1.31
N GLY A 105 6.08 6.74 0.00
CA GLY A 105 6.07 7.85 0.94
C GLY A 105 5.73 7.39 2.34
N GLY A 106 5.80 8.30 3.28
CA GLY A 106 5.54 8.05 4.68
C GLY A 106 6.04 9.21 5.52
N LEU A 107 6.64 8.91 6.65
CA LEU A 107 7.21 9.89 7.59
C LEU A 107 8.61 10.35 7.20
N GLY A 108 9.35 9.54 6.46
CA GLY A 108 10.69 9.85 6.00
C GLY A 108 10.73 10.59 4.65
N GLU A 109 11.95 10.82 4.17
CA GLU A 109 12.20 11.33 2.83
C GLU A 109 12.57 10.17 1.89
N PRO A 110 11.68 9.76 0.98
CA PRO A 110 11.92 8.60 0.12
C PRO A 110 13.16 8.72 -0.76
N LEU A 111 13.51 9.94 -1.20
CA LEU A 111 14.70 10.15 -2.02
C LEU A 111 16.02 9.95 -1.27
N SER A 112 15.98 9.85 0.07
CA SER A 112 17.15 9.47 0.87
C SER A 112 17.43 7.96 0.86
N HIS A 113 16.44 7.14 0.45
CA HIS A 113 16.62 5.69 0.38
C HIS A 113 17.53 5.31 -0.81
N PRO A 114 18.63 4.56 -0.58
CA PRO A 114 19.66 4.32 -1.61
C PRO A 114 19.15 3.58 -2.85
N ARG A 115 18.07 2.81 -2.71
CA ARG A 115 17.50 2.02 -3.80
C ARG A 115 16.17 2.58 -4.34
N ILE A 116 15.84 3.84 -4.07
CA ILE A 116 14.51 4.38 -4.43
C ILE A 116 14.23 4.26 -5.94
N VAL A 117 15.22 4.52 -6.79
CA VAL A 117 15.10 4.40 -8.25
C VAL A 117 14.84 2.94 -8.67
N ASP A 118 15.55 1.99 -8.06
CA ASP A 118 15.34 0.57 -8.35
C ASP A 118 13.95 0.11 -7.88
N MET A 119 13.49 0.58 -6.72
CA MET A 119 12.14 0.29 -6.23
C MET A 119 11.08 0.77 -7.22
N VAL A 120 11.24 1.98 -7.79
CA VAL A 120 10.34 2.48 -8.85
C VAL A 120 10.39 1.56 -10.06
N LYS A 121 11.58 1.20 -10.57
CA LYS A 121 11.73 0.29 -11.73
C LYS A 121 11.06 -1.05 -11.50
N GLU A 122 11.29 -1.67 -10.34
CA GLU A 122 10.70 -2.96 -10.01
C GLU A 122 9.17 -2.90 -9.98
N LEU A 123 8.57 -1.88 -9.35
CA LEU A 123 7.12 -1.68 -9.32
C LEU A 123 6.55 -1.39 -10.72
N LYS A 124 7.25 -0.60 -11.52
CA LYS A 124 6.87 -0.31 -12.92
C LYS A 124 6.89 -1.57 -13.79
N SER A 125 7.84 -2.48 -13.55
CA SER A 125 7.90 -3.77 -14.27
C SER A 125 6.69 -4.67 -14.02
N LEU A 126 5.97 -4.46 -12.90
CA LEU A 126 4.71 -5.14 -12.58
C LEU A 126 3.48 -4.49 -13.23
N GLY A 127 3.64 -3.35 -13.89
CA GLY A 127 2.54 -2.56 -14.43
C GLY A 127 1.84 -1.67 -13.40
N CYS A 128 2.43 -1.46 -12.22
CA CYS A 128 1.88 -0.56 -11.22
C CYS A 128 1.93 0.90 -11.71
N PHE A 129 0.93 1.70 -11.33
CA PHE A 129 1.02 3.15 -11.36
C PHE A 129 1.77 3.60 -10.10
N VAL A 130 2.94 4.22 -10.27
CA VAL A 130 3.85 4.56 -9.16
C VAL A 130 3.87 6.06 -8.91
N GLU A 131 3.51 6.43 -7.68
CA GLU A 131 3.57 7.79 -7.16
C GLU A 131 4.66 7.88 -6.09
N LEU A 132 5.33 9.02 -6.00
CA LEU A 132 6.33 9.29 -4.98
C LEU A 132 6.11 10.69 -4.40
N ILE A 133 6.21 10.84 -3.08
CA ILE A 133 6.22 12.14 -2.41
C ILE A 133 7.62 12.46 -1.89
N THR A 134 8.02 13.71 -1.98
CA THR A 134 9.33 14.19 -1.51
C THR A 134 9.23 15.61 -0.97
N ASN A 135 10.11 15.99 -0.06
CA ASN A 135 10.31 17.38 0.33
C ASN A 135 11.09 18.19 -0.74
N GLY A 136 11.56 17.53 -1.80
CA GLY A 136 12.22 18.15 -2.95
C GLY A 136 13.68 18.52 -2.76
N THR A 137 14.23 18.53 -1.55
CA THR A 137 15.59 19.00 -1.26
C THR A 137 16.69 18.12 -1.87
N LEU A 138 16.41 16.83 -2.09
CA LEU A 138 17.31 15.87 -2.72
C LEU A 138 17.07 15.72 -4.23
N LEU A 139 16.08 16.42 -4.78
CA LEU A 139 15.68 16.31 -6.17
C LEU A 139 16.61 17.15 -7.08
N HIS A 140 17.76 16.60 -7.38
CA HIS A 140 18.70 17.19 -8.34
C HIS A 140 18.53 16.60 -9.76
N LYS A 141 19.15 17.23 -10.75
CA LYS A 141 18.98 16.92 -12.18
C LYS A 141 19.18 15.43 -12.51
N ASP A 142 20.22 14.80 -11.96
CA ASP A 142 20.53 13.41 -12.28
C ASP A 142 19.54 12.43 -11.65
N LEU A 143 19.13 12.67 -10.40
CA LEU A 143 18.10 11.86 -9.75
C LEU A 143 16.75 12.04 -10.45
N SER A 144 16.39 13.27 -10.84
CA SER A 144 15.16 13.54 -11.61
C SER A 144 15.16 12.75 -12.92
N ARG A 145 16.30 12.74 -13.66
CA ARG A 145 16.42 11.95 -14.88
C ARG A 145 16.25 10.46 -14.62
N GLN A 146 16.90 9.93 -13.59
CA GLN A 146 16.79 8.51 -13.22
C GLN A 146 15.34 8.11 -12.87
N LEU A 147 14.61 8.96 -12.17
CA LEU A 147 13.19 8.71 -11.84
C LEU A 147 12.31 8.71 -13.08
N ILE A 148 12.56 9.64 -14.02
CA ILE A 148 11.84 9.68 -15.32
C ILE A 148 12.16 8.40 -16.12
N GLU A 149 13.43 8.03 -16.24
CA GLU A 149 13.86 6.81 -16.94
C GLU A 149 13.36 5.53 -16.27
N ALA A 150 13.17 5.56 -14.95
CA ALA A 150 12.53 4.47 -14.19
C ALA A 150 11.03 4.36 -14.46
N GLY A 151 10.42 5.37 -15.08
CA GLY A 151 9.01 5.41 -15.43
C GLY A 151 8.10 5.87 -14.29
N LEU A 152 8.59 6.68 -13.35
CA LEU A 152 7.75 7.26 -12.29
C LEU A 152 6.57 8.02 -12.93
N ASP A 153 5.34 7.69 -12.51
CA ASP A 153 4.13 8.28 -13.10
C ASP A 153 3.79 9.64 -12.48
N MET A 154 4.00 9.80 -11.17
CA MET A 154 3.65 11.03 -10.47
C MET A 154 4.63 11.34 -9.35
N LEU A 155 5.08 12.59 -9.31
CA LEU A 155 5.90 13.12 -8.24
C LEU A 155 5.13 14.21 -7.50
N TRP A 156 4.97 14.02 -6.19
CA TRP A 156 4.41 15.01 -5.28
C TRP A 156 5.55 15.73 -4.58
N VAL A 157 5.54 17.05 -4.57
CA VAL A 157 6.48 17.86 -3.78
C VAL A 157 5.72 18.47 -2.62
N SER A 158 6.13 18.15 -1.39
CA SER A 158 5.56 18.69 -0.16
C SER A 158 6.22 20.02 0.17
N LEU A 159 5.43 21.08 0.26
CA LEU A 159 5.87 22.42 0.62
C LEU A 159 5.01 22.92 1.78
N ASP A 160 5.64 23.22 2.90
CA ASP A 160 4.92 23.64 4.12
C ASP A 160 4.56 25.12 4.11
N GLY A 161 5.26 25.92 3.33
CA GLY A 161 5.02 27.36 3.23
C GLY A 161 5.69 28.00 2.03
N ALA A 162 5.23 29.21 1.69
CA ALA A 162 5.76 30.01 0.59
C ALA A 162 6.72 31.12 1.05
N THR A 163 6.79 31.39 2.36
CA THR A 163 7.65 32.42 2.96
C THR A 163 8.37 31.86 4.18
N PRO A 164 9.45 32.50 4.66
CA PRO A 164 10.17 32.08 5.85
C PRO A 164 9.32 32.10 7.15
N GLU A 165 8.19 32.80 7.13
CA GLU A 165 7.29 32.98 8.27
C GLU A 165 6.12 31.97 8.25
N SER A 166 5.97 31.17 7.19
CA SER A 166 4.86 30.23 7.00
C SER A 166 5.25 28.77 7.25
#